data_bf3a741dc99bf169b1e103c370b2cf41
#
_entry.id   bf3a741dc99bf169b1e103c370b2cf41
#
_cell.length_a   1.000
_cell.length_b   1.000
_cell.length_c   1.000
_cell.angle_alpha   90.00
_cell.angle_beta   90.00
_cell.angle_gamma   90.00
#
_symmetry.space_group_name_H-M   'P 1'
#
loop_
_entity.id
_entity.type
_entity.pdbx_description
1 polymer ?
#
loop_
_entity_poly.entity_id
_entity_poly.type
_entity_poly.pdbx_seq_one_letter_code
_entity_poly.pdbx_strand_id
1 'polypeptide(L)'
;MSKILSFWFTFLLLAGAAQGQIPTTFFGMGVAVTTDPPKVNYGTLSHPAVAWTSIEGTARGTYSFKAIDAFVKLAPKDANGVALIDLVFGWTPGWAVADQTTCFHNKNGTVSCTAPPDNIQDWVDFITAVVNHYNGVTAPHVKYYEIWNEMSNTKFWTGTPAQMVALAQAAYPIIKQDPYALVVTPSVVWKSGVNYMTEFLQGGGYLYSDLLSFHGYPSQTGGGQPVPVPMPESPLSTNAPIMTMITTFRGIADTNGMLNKPIVTTEGGWGTNGVSDPDMQAAWITHYEILQAGLAATNNLQFQTWYTWGYVQSGTIETSTGDPTPAGLAYNVVLTWLAGFTPSPCTLSGNIYICQVAFGKQIVWDTSQTCSDGACTTEPYSVSTAYTKYEDITGLKAPIKSGVVNLGIKPLLLVK
;
A
#
# COMPACT_ATOMS: atom_id res chain seq x y z
N MET A 1 -16.59 68.64 4.15
CA MET A 1 -15.51 67.66 4.42
C MET A 1 -16.11 66.25 4.23
N SER A 2 -15.94 65.72 3.04
CA SER A 2 -16.48 64.40 2.68
C SER A 2 -15.37 63.34 2.91
N LYS A 3 -15.63 62.33 3.76
CA LYS A 3 -14.75 61.20 3.97
C LYS A 3 -15.09 60.11 2.99
N ILE A 4 -14.18 59.82 2.06
CA ILE A 4 -14.24 58.70 1.14
C ILE A 4 -13.70 57.47 1.91
N LEU A 5 -14.60 56.48 2.14
CA LEU A 5 -14.21 55.14 2.62
C LEU A 5 -13.79 54.29 1.39
N SER A 6 -12.48 53.99 1.34
CA SER A 6 -11.97 53.01 0.36
C SER A 6 -12.17 51.57 0.90
N PHE A 7 -13.04 50.82 0.27
CA PHE A 7 -13.17 49.37 0.50
C PHE A 7 -12.08 48.64 -0.28
N TRP A 8 -11.14 48.00 0.44
CA TRP A 8 -10.20 47.04 -0.15
C TRP A 8 -10.88 45.67 -0.24
N PHE A 9 -11.21 45.25 -1.44
CA PHE A 9 -11.57 43.87 -1.72
C PHE A 9 -10.32 43.03 -1.77
N THR A 10 -10.06 42.25 -0.72
CA THR A 10 -9.03 41.23 -0.74
C THR A 10 -9.55 40.03 -1.52
N PHE A 11 -9.10 39.87 -2.75
CA PHE A 11 -9.29 38.63 -3.50
C PHE A 11 -8.46 37.53 -2.81
N LEU A 12 -9.11 36.62 -2.07
CA LEU A 12 -8.53 35.35 -1.71
C LEU A 12 -8.41 34.52 -2.99
N LEU A 13 -7.24 34.52 -3.60
CA LEU A 13 -6.84 33.49 -4.54
C LEU A 13 -6.78 32.18 -3.74
N LEU A 14 -7.81 31.34 -3.88
CA LEU A 14 -7.72 29.93 -3.57
C LEU A 14 -6.65 29.36 -4.51
N ALA A 15 -5.41 29.26 -4.02
CA ALA A 15 -4.40 28.44 -4.65
C ALA A 15 -4.90 26.99 -4.57
N GLY A 16 -5.57 26.53 -5.62
CA GLY A 16 -5.79 25.12 -5.83
C GLY A 16 -4.40 24.48 -5.79
N ALA A 17 -4.15 23.60 -4.80
CA ALA A 17 -2.95 22.81 -4.77
C ALA A 17 -2.86 22.13 -6.14
N ALA A 18 -1.80 22.41 -6.90
CA ALA A 18 -1.51 21.71 -8.12
C ALA A 18 -1.44 20.23 -7.75
N GLN A 19 -2.37 19.41 -8.26
CA GLN A 19 -2.34 17.97 -8.04
C GLN A 19 -1.00 17.48 -8.57
N GLY A 20 -0.15 16.92 -7.69
CA GLY A 20 1.16 16.42 -8.06
C GLY A 20 1.03 15.21 -8.99
N GLN A 21 2.02 15.04 -9.87
CA GLN A 21 2.13 13.84 -10.69
C GLN A 21 2.36 12.62 -9.79
N ILE A 22 1.78 11.47 -10.15
CA ILE A 22 2.05 10.19 -9.49
C ILE A 22 3.53 9.83 -9.72
N PRO A 23 4.36 9.76 -8.67
CA PRO A 23 5.74 9.33 -8.83
C PRO A 23 5.80 7.79 -9.00
N THR A 24 6.88 7.27 -9.55
CA THR A 24 7.10 5.80 -9.59
C THR A 24 7.11 5.18 -8.19
N THR A 25 7.54 5.93 -7.17
CA THR A 25 7.54 5.52 -5.76
C THR A 25 6.15 5.27 -5.18
N PHE A 26 5.09 5.67 -5.89
CA PHE A 26 3.71 5.37 -5.52
C PHE A 26 3.40 3.86 -5.60
N PHE A 27 4.01 3.16 -6.55
CA PHE A 27 3.76 1.75 -6.82
C PHE A 27 4.70 0.89 -5.97
N GLY A 28 4.20 0.39 -4.87
CA GLY A 28 4.92 -0.46 -3.93
C GLY A 28 4.75 -1.95 -4.24
N MET A 29 5.74 -2.73 -3.80
CA MET A 29 5.75 -4.18 -3.89
C MET A 29 6.16 -4.78 -2.56
N GLY A 30 5.30 -5.63 -2.00
CA GLY A 30 5.66 -6.54 -0.92
C GLY A 30 6.58 -7.63 -1.48
N VAL A 31 7.70 -7.92 -0.82
CA VAL A 31 8.64 -8.96 -1.24
C VAL A 31 8.81 -9.96 -0.11
N ALA A 32 8.43 -11.21 -0.34
CA ALA A 32 8.49 -12.25 0.68
C ALA A 32 9.87 -12.91 0.80
N VAL A 33 10.64 -13.00 -0.30
CA VAL A 33 11.96 -13.65 -0.34
C VAL A 33 12.93 -12.83 -1.19
N THR A 34 14.17 -12.71 -0.72
CA THR A 34 15.21 -11.92 -1.40
C THR A 34 15.97 -12.69 -2.47
N THR A 35 15.80 -14.01 -2.53
CA THR A 35 16.46 -14.87 -3.53
C THR A 35 15.76 -14.84 -4.89
N ASP A 36 14.54 -14.31 -4.95
CA ASP A 36 13.76 -14.15 -6.16
C ASP A 36 13.22 -12.70 -6.22
N PRO A 37 14.05 -11.74 -6.67
CA PRO A 37 13.67 -10.34 -6.74
C PRO A 37 12.58 -10.10 -7.78
N PRO A 38 11.68 -9.12 -7.57
CA PRO A 38 10.63 -8.81 -8.52
C PRO A 38 11.16 -8.52 -9.92
N LYS A 39 10.57 -9.16 -10.93
CA LYS A 39 10.86 -8.94 -12.35
C LYS A 39 9.89 -7.92 -13.00
N VAL A 40 9.16 -7.21 -12.18
CA VAL A 40 8.29 -6.07 -12.56
C VAL A 40 8.82 -4.80 -11.92
N ASN A 41 8.45 -3.64 -12.47
CA ASN A 41 8.87 -2.35 -11.91
C ASN A 41 8.13 -2.06 -10.61
N TYR A 42 8.81 -1.51 -9.63
CA TYR A 42 8.25 -0.99 -8.39
C TYR A 42 9.13 0.17 -7.89
N GLY A 43 8.55 1.06 -7.12
CA GLY A 43 9.24 2.26 -6.64
C GLY A 43 9.40 2.30 -5.12
N THR A 44 8.66 1.48 -4.38
CA THR A 44 8.79 1.30 -2.93
C THR A 44 8.71 -0.20 -2.62
N LEU A 45 9.54 -0.69 -1.71
CA LEU A 45 9.48 -2.06 -1.21
C LEU A 45 8.78 -2.07 0.13
N SER A 46 7.87 -3.03 0.38
CA SER A 46 7.41 -3.34 1.72
C SER A 46 7.94 -4.71 2.13
N HIS A 47 8.55 -4.78 3.31
CA HIS A 47 8.95 -6.04 3.90
C HIS A 47 7.79 -6.58 4.74
N PRO A 48 7.29 -7.79 4.46
CA PRO A 48 6.24 -8.39 5.27
C PRO A 48 6.74 -8.58 6.70
N ALA A 49 6.02 -8.03 7.65
CA ALA A 49 6.21 -8.03 9.09
C ALA A 49 7.59 -8.47 9.58
N VAL A 50 8.51 -7.52 9.69
CA VAL A 50 9.83 -7.77 10.29
C VAL A 50 9.61 -8.07 11.76
N ALA A 51 9.56 -9.34 12.09
CA ALA A 51 9.52 -9.73 13.48
C ALA A 51 10.76 -9.17 14.19
N TRP A 52 10.58 -8.49 15.29
CA TRP A 52 11.66 -8.15 16.23
C TRP A 52 12.52 -9.37 16.51
N THR A 53 11.85 -10.52 16.68
CA THR A 53 12.45 -11.85 16.79
C THR A 53 13.40 -12.24 15.66
N SER A 54 13.21 -11.70 14.43
CA SER A 54 14.11 -11.98 13.30
C SER A 54 15.48 -11.32 13.47
N ILE A 55 15.54 -10.22 14.18
CA ILE A 55 16.76 -9.44 14.43
C ILE A 55 17.38 -9.82 15.78
N GLU A 56 16.55 -9.96 16.84
CA GLU A 56 16.99 -10.16 18.24
C GLU A 56 16.33 -11.38 18.90
N GLY A 57 16.07 -12.43 18.13
CA GLY A 57 15.25 -13.55 18.59
C GLY A 57 15.91 -14.51 19.58
N THR A 58 17.23 -14.54 19.67
CA THR A 58 17.94 -15.54 20.48
C THR A 58 18.18 -15.10 21.92
N ALA A 59 18.56 -13.83 22.11
CA ALA A 59 18.84 -13.26 23.43
C ALA A 59 18.87 -11.74 23.35
N ARG A 60 18.54 -11.08 24.46
CA ARG A 60 18.63 -9.62 24.63
C ARG A 60 20.01 -9.09 24.22
N GLY A 61 20.05 -8.04 23.39
CA GLY A 61 21.27 -7.40 22.93
C GLY A 61 22.06 -8.18 21.85
N THR A 62 21.49 -9.30 21.35
CA THR A 62 22.13 -10.08 20.29
C THR A 62 21.41 -9.86 18.96
N TYR A 63 21.94 -8.97 18.14
CA TYR A 63 21.31 -8.52 16.89
C TYR A 63 21.91 -9.19 15.65
N SER A 64 21.05 -9.57 14.70
CA SER A 64 21.43 -10.08 13.38
C SER A 64 20.64 -9.38 12.29
N PHE A 65 21.25 -8.49 11.56
CA PHE A 65 20.63 -7.72 10.48
C PHE A 65 20.69 -8.40 9.11
N LYS A 66 21.42 -9.54 8.99
CA LYS A 66 21.72 -10.20 7.72
C LYS A 66 20.49 -10.42 6.82
N ALA A 67 19.36 -10.85 7.40
CA ALA A 67 18.15 -11.10 6.62
C ALA A 67 17.53 -9.79 6.12
N ILE A 68 17.51 -8.77 6.96
CA ILE A 68 16.89 -7.47 6.63
C ILE A 68 17.76 -6.68 5.66
N ASP A 69 19.09 -6.74 5.80
CA ASP A 69 20.04 -6.13 4.86
C ASP A 69 19.83 -6.60 3.42
N ALA A 70 19.41 -7.86 3.25
CA ALA A 70 19.10 -8.39 1.92
C ALA A 70 17.88 -7.69 1.30
N PHE A 71 16.85 -7.36 2.07
CA PHE A 71 15.68 -6.59 1.60
C PHE A 71 16.02 -5.10 1.37
N VAL A 72 16.77 -4.49 2.27
CA VAL A 72 17.24 -3.10 2.12
C VAL A 72 18.11 -2.94 0.86
N LYS A 73 18.89 -3.97 0.52
CA LYS A 73 19.68 -4.00 -0.71
C LYS A 73 18.83 -4.07 -1.97
N LEU A 74 17.70 -4.79 -1.94
CA LEU A 74 16.75 -4.89 -3.06
C LEU A 74 15.92 -3.61 -3.25
N ALA A 75 15.70 -2.85 -2.19
CA ALA A 75 14.85 -1.67 -2.24
C ALA A 75 15.37 -0.63 -3.24
N PRO A 76 14.47 -0.01 -4.03
CA PRO A 76 14.81 1.18 -4.80
C PRO A 76 15.42 2.25 -3.90
N LYS A 77 16.24 3.13 -4.46
CA LYS A 77 16.88 4.22 -3.71
C LYS A 77 16.50 5.57 -4.29
N ASP A 78 16.32 6.56 -3.42
CA ASP A 78 16.16 7.94 -3.84
C ASP A 78 17.51 8.57 -4.28
N ALA A 79 17.47 9.84 -4.70
CA ALA A 79 18.64 10.57 -5.15
C ALA A 79 19.73 10.75 -4.06
N ASN A 80 19.38 10.58 -2.79
CA ASN A 80 20.30 10.65 -1.65
C ASN A 80 20.85 9.28 -1.24
N GLY A 81 20.46 8.20 -1.96
CA GLY A 81 20.84 6.83 -1.64
C GLY A 81 20.04 6.18 -0.51
N VAL A 82 18.96 6.83 -0.06
CA VAL A 82 18.04 6.31 0.95
C VAL A 82 17.23 5.16 0.37
N ALA A 83 17.20 4.00 1.04
CA ALA A 83 16.41 2.86 0.61
C ALA A 83 14.91 3.14 0.81
N LEU A 84 14.16 3.09 -0.27
CA LEU A 84 12.71 3.28 -0.29
C LEU A 84 12.03 1.96 0.11
N ILE A 85 12.17 1.62 1.36
CA ILE A 85 11.60 0.43 1.98
C ILE A 85 10.78 0.82 3.20
N ASP A 86 9.65 0.14 3.36
CA ASP A 86 8.86 0.14 4.57
C ASP A 86 9.28 -1.06 5.43
N LEU A 87 10.00 -0.78 6.54
CA LEU A 87 10.37 -1.77 7.55
C LEU A 87 9.26 -1.89 8.57
N VAL A 88 8.48 -2.95 8.45
CA VAL A 88 7.37 -3.25 9.36
C VAL A 88 7.89 -4.00 10.58
N PHE A 89 7.66 -3.49 11.78
CA PHE A 89 7.97 -4.19 13.02
C PHE A 89 6.81 -5.08 13.46
N GLY A 90 7.13 -6.08 14.25
CA GLY A 90 6.12 -6.99 14.78
C GLY A 90 6.72 -8.10 15.63
N TRP A 91 5.87 -8.77 16.40
CA TRP A 91 6.14 -9.88 17.30
C TRP A 91 7.28 -9.67 18.30
N THR A 92 6.91 -9.58 19.56
CA THR A 92 7.84 -9.47 20.66
C THR A 92 8.66 -10.77 20.80
N PRO A 93 9.98 -10.73 20.99
CA PRO A 93 10.76 -11.94 21.31
C PRO A 93 10.31 -12.61 22.60
N GLY A 94 10.32 -13.95 22.63
CA GLY A 94 9.88 -14.71 23.79
C GLY A 94 10.63 -14.40 25.10
N TRP A 95 11.90 -13.95 24.99
CA TRP A 95 12.67 -13.54 26.17
C TRP A 95 12.20 -12.20 26.78
N ALA A 96 11.45 -11.39 26.03
CA ALA A 96 10.93 -10.10 26.48
C ALA A 96 9.51 -10.15 27.05
N VAL A 97 8.90 -11.36 27.11
CA VAL A 97 7.53 -11.58 27.62
C VAL A 97 7.55 -12.73 28.62
N ALA A 98 7.07 -12.47 29.85
CA ALA A 98 6.98 -13.51 30.90
C ALA A 98 5.83 -14.49 30.65
N ASP A 99 4.67 -13.97 30.20
CA ASP A 99 3.52 -14.79 29.86
C ASP A 99 3.65 -15.39 28.46
N GLN A 100 4.04 -16.66 28.40
CA GLN A 100 4.25 -17.39 27.16
C GLN A 100 2.95 -17.87 26.48
N THR A 101 1.79 -17.60 27.02
CA THR A 101 0.49 -18.07 26.46
C THR A 101 0.15 -17.43 25.12
N THR A 102 0.73 -16.25 24.83
CA THR A 102 0.59 -15.51 23.57
C THR A 102 1.70 -15.79 22.58
N CYS A 103 2.58 -16.76 22.88
CA CYS A 103 3.81 -17.01 22.14
C CYS A 103 3.71 -18.27 21.28
N PHE A 104 4.48 -18.31 20.22
CA PHE A 104 4.61 -19.45 19.30
C PHE A 104 6.05 -19.66 18.88
N HIS A 105 6.38 -20.93 18.57
CA HIS A 105 7.72 -21.31 18.13
C HIS A 105 7.86 -21.17 16.61
N ASN A 106 8.88 -20.48 16.19
CA ASN A 106 9.27 -20.38 14.78
C ASN A 106 10.06 -21.61 14.34
N LYS A 107 10.07 -21.90 13.03
CA LYS A 107 10.81 -23.03 12.46
C LYS A 107 12.32 -22.97 12.71
N ASN A 108 12.88 -21.77 12.93
CA ASN A 108 14.29 -21.54 13.23
C ASN A 108 14.64 -21.67 14.73
N GLY A 109 13.67 -22.08 15.56
CA GLY A 109 13.85 -22.26 17.01
C GLY A 109 13.68 -21.00 17.85
N THR A 110 13.44 -19.84 17.26
CA THR A 110 13.11 -18.62 18.02
C THR A 110 11.67 -18.64 18.49
N VAL A 111 11.35 -17.83 19.52
CA VAL A 111 9.99 -17.67 20.03
C VAL A 111 9.51 -16.25 19.78
N SER A 112 8.35 -16.14 19.16
CA SER A 112 7.64 -14.88 18.91
C SER A 112 6.36 -14.81 19.72
N CYS A 113 6.04 -13.64 20.25
CA CYS A 113 4.83 -13.39 21.05
C CYS A 113 4.02 -12.24 20.44
N THR A 114 2.69 -12.30 20.59
CA THR A 114 1.78 -11.23 20.18
C THR A 114 1.53 -10.21 21.30
N ALA A 115 1.96 -10.49 22.54
CA ALA A 115 1.88 -9.57 23.66
C ALA A 115 2.91 -8.42 23.52
N PRO A 116 2.63 -7.24 24.14
CA PRO A 116 3.64 -6.21 24.30
C PRO A 116 4.82 -6.71 25.15
N PRO A 117 6.03 -6.11 25.02
CA PRO A 117 7.13 -6.42 25.93
C PRO A 117 6.80 -6.01 27.34
N ASP A 118 7.22 -6.81 28.33
CA ASP A 118 7.03 -6.50 29.76
C ASP A 118 7.84 -5.27 30.21
N ASN A 119 8.96 -5.02 29.54
CA ASN A 119 9.81 -3.85 29.76
C ASN A 119 9.98 -3.04 28.48
N ILE A 120 9.47 -1.82 28.50
CA ILE A 120 9.56 -0.90 27.35
C ILE A 120 11.02 -0.60 26.94
N GLN A 121 12.00 -0.73 27.86
CA GLN A 121 13.39 -0.51 27.55
C GLN A 121 13.94 -1.53 26.53
N ASP A 122 13.42 -2.74 26.52
CA ASP A 122 13.79 -3.76 25.52
C ASP A 122 13.42 -3.32 24.09
N TRP A 123 12.27 -2.68 23.95
CA TRP A 123 11.83 -2.06 22.70
C TRP A 123 12.71 -0.86 22.31
N VAL A 124 13.04 0.01 23.27
CA VAL A 124 13.92 1.17 23.07
C VAL A 124 15.31 0.72 22.60
N ASP A 125 15.89 -0.30 23.24
CA ASP A 125 17.20 -0.85 22.89
C ASP A 125 17.20 -1.46 21.48
N PHE A 126 16.15 -2.20 21.14
CA PHE A 126 15.95 -2.77 19.81
C PHE A 126 15.86 -1.68 18.72
N ILE A 127 14.98 -0.68 18.89
CA ILE A 127 14.84 0.42 17.91
C ILE A 127 16.14 1.19 17.78
N THR A 128 16.85 1.44 18.89
CA THR A 128 18.16 2.09 18.88
C THR A 128 19.17 1.29 18.05
N ALA A 129 19.22 -0.02 18.21
CA ALA A 129 20.10 -0.89 17.43
C ALA A 129 19.76 -0.85 15.94
N VAL A 130 18.45 -0.87 15.58
CA VAL A 130 18.00 -0.81 14.19
C VAL A 130 18.38 0.52 13.53
N VAL A 131 18.10 1.65 14.17
CA VAL A 131 18.41 2.98 13.63
C VAL A 131 19.94 3.20 13.53
N ASN A 132 20.70 2.74 14.50
CA ASN A 132 22.16 2.80 14.45
C ASN A 132 22.76 1.93 13.33
N HIS A 133 22.11 0.83 12.97
CA HIS A 133 22.53 0.00 11.83
C HIS A 133 22.26 0.69 10.49
N TYR A 134 21.07 1.28 10.32
CA TYR A 134 20.63 1.94 9.06
C TYR A 134 20.92 3.46 9.06
N ASN A 135 22.13 3.84 9.40
CA ASN A 135 22.57 5.22 9.63
C ASN A 135 23.33 5.86 8.44
N GLY A 136 23.32 5.21 7.28
CA GLY A 136 24.04 5.64 6.08
C GLY A 136 25.53 5.37 6.07
N VAL A 137 26.10 4.85 7.18
CA VAL A 137 27.53 4.47 7.32
C VAL A 137 27.67 2.94 7.38
N THR A 138 26.95 2.30 8.29
CA THR A 138 26.95 0.83 8.45
C THR A 138 26.12 0.16 7.35
N ALA A 139 24.92 0.67 7.12
CA ALA A 139 24.02 0.27 6.05
C ALA A 139 23.28 1.52 5.50
N PRO A 140 22.66 1.47 4.31
CA PRO A 140 21.89 2.60 3.77
C PRO A 140 20.81 3.07 4.74
N HIS A 141 20.52 4.38 4.74
CA HIS A 141 19.32 4.90 5.40
C HIS A 141 18.08 4.19 4.90
N VAL A 142 17.11 3.99 5.80
CA VAL A 142 15.78 3.43 5.51
C VAL A 142 14.75 4.55 5.56
N LYS A 143 13.83 4.57 4.58
CA LYS A 143 12.86 5.67 4.47
C LYS A 143 11.70 5.56 5.44
N TYR A 144 11.10 4.37 5.58
CA TYR A 144 9.87 4.18 6.34
C TYR A 144 10.05 3.12 7.42
N TYR A 145 9.55 3.42 8.62
CA TYR A 145 9.54 2.53 9.78
C TYR A 145 8.10 2.40 10.27
N GLU A 146 7.45 1.27 9.97
CA GLU A 146 6.10 0.96 10.44
C GLU A 146 6.18 0.31 11.82
N ILE A 147 5.55 0.97 12.82
CA ILE A 147 5.74 0.62 14.23
C ILE A 147 5.25 -0.79 14.57
N TRP A 148 4.21 -1.29 13.90
CA TRP A 148 3.71 -2.65 14.11
C TRP A 148 2.83 -3.12 12.96
N ASN A 149 2.83 -4.44 12.72
CA ASN A 149 1.93 -5.07 11.76
C ASN A 149 0.56 -5.34 12.38
N GLU A 150 -0.51 -4.93 11.70
CA GLU A 150 -1.91 -5.28 11.98
C GLU A 150 -2.30 -5.23 13.47
N MET A 151 -2.06 -4.10 14.16
CA MET A 151 -2.32 -3.95 15.59
C MET A 151 -3.77 -4.27 16.02
N SER A 152 -4.72 -4.34 15.07
CA SER A 152 -6.12 -4.71 15.30
C SER A 152 -6.40 -6.21 15.16
N ASN A 153 -5.37 -7.01 14.83
CA ASN A 153 -5.47 -8.44 14.60
C ASN A 153 -4.70 -9.20 15.69
N THR A 154 -5.43 -10.02 16.49
CA THR A 154 -4.85 -10.76 17.62
C THR A 154 -3.77 -11.79 17.22
N LYS A 155 -3.62 -12.10 15.92
CA LYS A 155 -2.50 -12.91 15.42
C LYS A 155 -1.16 -12.17 15.44
N PHE A 156 -1.20 -10.82 15.54
CA PHE A 156 0.00 -9.98 15.54
C PHE A 156 0.14 -9.16 16.82
N TRP A 157 -1.00 -8.80 17.47
CA TRP A 157 -1.00 -7.96 18.65
C TRP A 157 -2.16 -8.30 19.60
N THR A 158 -1.85 -8.55 20.87
CA THR A 158 -2.85 -8.80 21.93
C THR A 158 -2.89 -7.69 22.99
N GLY A 159 -2.06 -6.66 22.84
CA GLY A 159 -2.07 -5.47 23.69
C GLY A 159 -3.20 -4.50 23.35
N THR A 160 -3.29 -3.44 24.13
CA THR A 160 -4.26 -2.35 23.97
C THR A 160 -3.77 -1.26 23.02
N PRO A 161 -4.65 -0.38 22.50
CA PRO A 161 -4.23 0.83 21.77
C PRO A 161 -3.30 1.72 22.58
N ALA A 162 -3.50 1.87 23.88
CA ALA A 162 -2.64 2.68 24.75
C ALA A 162 -1.21 2.11 24.85
N GLN A 163 -1.06 0.79 24.91
CA GLN A 163 0.25 0.14 24.89
C GLN A 163 0.95 0.33 23.54
N MET A 164 0.19 0.30 22.45
CA MET A 164 0.74 0.59 21.12
C MET A 164 1.18 2.06 20.98
N VAL A 165 0.43 3.01 21.56
CA VAL A 165 0.86 4.42 21.66
C VAL A 165 2.16 4.54 22.43
N ALA A 166 2.33 3.79 23.52
CA ALA A 166 3.57 3.80 24.30
C ALA A 166 4.78 3.30 23.49
N LEU A 167 4.61 2.25 22.65
CA LEU A 167 5.66 1.78 21.73
C LEU A 167 6.01 2.87 20.69
N ALA A 168 5.01 3.50 20.08
CA ALA A 168 5.22 4.57 19.10
C ALA A 168 5.92 5.79 19.73
N GLN A 169 5.49 6.20 20.94
CA GLN A 169 6.10 7.30 21.70
C GLN A 169 7.57 7.03 22.01
N ALA A 170 7.91 5.81 22.39
CA ALA A 170 9.29 5.44 22.70
C ALA A 170 10.18 5.35 21.44
N ALA A 171 9.65 4.86 20.33
CA ALA A 171 10.39 4.69 19.08
C ALA A 171 10.61 6.00 18.31
N TYR A 172 9.62 6.89 18.28
CA TYR A 172 9.61 8.09 17.45
C TYR A 172 10.87 8.97 17.61
N PRO A 173 11.26 9.42 18.81
CA PRO A 173 12.43 10.29 18.97
C PRO A 173 13.75 9.61 18.59
N ILE A 174 13.81 8.27 18.61
CA ILE A 174 14.98 7.50 18.21
C ILE A 174 15.06 7.45 16.68
N ILE A 175 13.96 7.08 16.02
CA ILE A 175 13.89 7.02 14.55
C ILE A 175 14.13 8.40 13.94
N LYS A 176 13.61 9.47 14.56
CA LYS A 176 13.79 10.86 14.09
C LYS A 176 15.19 11.42 14.28
N GLN A 177 16.14 10.67 14.87
CA GLN A 177 17.56 11.01 14.81
C GLN A 177 18.12 10.86 13.38
N ASP A 178 17.53 9.97 12.57
CA ASP A 178 17.80 9.93 11.14
C ASP A 178 16.91 10.95 10.41
N PRO A 179 17.49 12.01 9.79
CA PRO A 179 16.72 13.07 9.12
C PRO A 179 15.96 12.59 7.88
N TYR A 180 16.30 11.42 7.35
CA TYR A 180 15.64 10.82 6.19
C TYR A 180 14.46 9.93 6.56
N ALA A 181 14.41 9.46 7.82
CA ALA A 181 13.42 8.50 8.27
C ALA A 181 12.05 9.13 8.54
N LEU A 182 11.03 8.39 8.15
CA LEU A 182 9.63 8.67 8.43
C LEU A 182 9.01 7.53 9.22
N VAL A 183 8.22 7.89 10.24
CA VAL A 183 7.51 6.92 11.08
C VAL A 183 6.10 6.72 10.55
N VAL A 184 5.79 5.48 10.24
CA VAL A 184 4.46 5.04 9.80
C VAL A 184 3.69 4.50 11.02
N THR A 185 2.40 4.80 11.14
CA THR A 185 1.58 4.22 12.21
C THR A 185 1.67 2.70 12.15
N PRO A 186 1.36 1.97 13.23
CA PRO A 186 1.03 0.56 13.10
C PRO A 186 -0.09 0.39 12.07
N SER A 187 0.03 -0.63 11.18
CA SER A 187 -1.05 -0.94 10.24
C SER A 187 -2.26 -1.56 10.92
N VAL A 188 -3.39 -1.52 10.24
CA VAL A 188 -4.64 -2.14 10.67
C VAL A 188 -5.33 -2.82 9.49
N VAL A 189 -6.10 -3.88 9.77
CA VAL A 189 -7.05 -4.46 8.82
C VAL A 189 -8.39 -3.74 8.85
N TRP A 190 -9.21 -3.90 7.81
CA TRP A 190 -10.57 -3.35 7.76
C TRP A 190 -11.46 -3.84 8.93
N LYS A 191 -12.57 -3.19 9.16
CA LYS A 191 -13.56 -3.41 10.24
C LYS A 191 -13.00 -3.08 11.64
N SER A 192 -12.39 -4.04 12.34
CA SER A 192 -11.80 -3.80 13.66
C SER A 192 -10.75 -2.69 13.64
N GLY A 193 -10.03 -2.54 12.54
CA GLY A 193 -8.99 -1.53 12.37
C GLY A 193 -9.48 -0.11 12.35
N VAL A 194 -10.71 0.15 11.89
CA VAL A 194 -11.32 1.50 11.90
C VAL A 194 -11.38 2.05 13.33
N ASN A 195 -11.91 1.27 14.24
CA ASN A 195 -12.01 1.67 15.67
C ASN A 195 -10.60 1.71 16.31
N TYR A 196 -9.80 0.67 16.07
CA TYR A 196 -8.48 0.56 16.69
C TYR A 196 -7.54 1.70 16.29
N MET A 197 -7.53 2.08 15.00
CA MET A 197 -6.77 3.23 14.51
C MET A 197 -7.30 4.53 15.13
N THR A 198 -8.62 4.70 15.23
CA THR A 198 -9.22 5.87 15.87
C THR A 198 -8.78 5.99 17.33
N GLU A 199 -8.85 4.90 18.10
CA GLU A 199 -8.42 4.87 19.49
C GLU A 199 -6.91 5.11 19.65
N PHE A 200 -6.07 4.54 18.77
CA PHE A 200 -4.64 4.79 18.73
C PHE A 200 -4.33 6.28 18.52
N LEU A 201 -4.96 6.90 17.53
CA LEU A 201 -4.73 8.32 17.24
C LEU A 201 -5.26 9.21 18.37
N GLN A 202 -6.47 8.99 18.89
CA GLN A 202 -7.05 9.72 20.02
C GLN A 202 -6.24 9.57 21.31
N GLY A 203 -5.57 8.43 21.48
CA GLY A 203 -4.62 8.18 22.57
C GLY A 203 -3.29 8.96 22.44
N GLY A 204 -3.10 9.74 21.37
CA GLY A 204 -1.90 10.53 21.13
C GLY A 204 -0.93 9.95 20.08
N GLY A 205 -1.27 8.83 19.45
CA GLY A 205 -0.43 8.18 18.43
C GLY A 205 -0.11 9.09 17.23
N TYR A 206 -0.98 10.05 16.91
CA TYR A 206 -0.76 11.05 15.86
C TYR A 206 0.48 11.94 16.10
N LEU A 207 0.91 12.11 17.34
CA LEU A 207 2.12 12.87 17.70
C LEU A 207 3.40 12.12 17.32
N TYR A 208 3.32 10.80 17.23
CA TYR A 208 4.46 9.90 17.05
C TYR A 208 4.41 9.16 15.71
N SER A 209 3.76 9.75 14.72
CA SER A 209 3.63 9.18 13.37
C SER A 209 3.68 10.29 12.32
N ASP A 210 4.39 10.04 11.22
CA ASP A 210 4.47 10.92 10.06
C ASP A 210 3.44 10.53 8.98
N LEU A 211 3.09 9.23 8.87
CA LEU A 211 2.13 8.67 7.93
C LEU A 211 1.15 7.73 8.64
N LEU A 212 -0.09 7.63 8.13
CA LEU A 212 -1.07 6.63 8.57
C LEU A 212 -1.07 5.45 7.61
N SER A 213 -0.91 4.23 8.14
CA SER A 213 -0.95 2.97 7.39
C SER A 213 -2.25 2.19 7.62
N PHE A 214 -2.70 1.52 6.57
CA PHE A 214 -3.73 0.47 6.63
C PHE A 214 -3.49 -0.57 5.55
N HIS A 215 -4.04 -1.79 5.74
CA HIS A 215 -3.99 -2.85 4.74
C HIS A 215 -5.22 -2.77 3.83
N GLY A 216 -4.97 -2.57 2.54
CA GLY A 216 -5.96 -2.35 1.49
C GLY A 216 -6.49 -3.64 0.86
N TYR A 217 -7.02 -4.58 1.66
CA TYR A 217 -7.64 -5.81 1.16
C TYR A 217 -9.16 -5.64 0.99
N PRO A 218 -9.70 -5.43 -0.22
CA PRO A 218 -11.14 -5.26 -0.43
C PRO A 218 -11.95 -6.46 0.04
N SER A 219 -11.38 -7.66 -0.10
CA SER A 219 -12.01 -8.90 0.35
C SER A 219 -11.01 -9.80 1.07
N GLN A 220 -11.50 -10.53 2.06
CA GLN A 220 -10.70 -11.54 2.76
C GLN A 220 -10.47 -12.74 1.85
N THR A 221 -9.20 -13.12 1.67
CA THR A 221 -8.79 -14.34 0.98
C THR A 221 -8.33 -15.42 1.96
N GLY A 222 -8.65 -15.27 3.25
CA GLY A 222 -8.12 -16.09 4.32
C GLY A 222 -8.91 -17.36 4.59
N GLY A 223 -8.19 -18.45 4.92
CA GLY A 223 -8.75 -19.68 5.47
C GLY A 223 -8.71 -20.90 4.57
N GLY A 224 -7.97 -20.88 3.45
CA GLY A 224 -7.73 -22.09 2.62
C GLY A 224 -8.93 -22.57 1.80
N GLN A 225 -10.04 -21.84 1.79
CA GLN A 225 -11.18 -22.10 0.94
C GLN A 225 -11.18 -21.12 -0.23
N PRO A 226 -11.40 -21.59 -1.48
CA PRO A 226 -11.61 -20.68 -2.61
C PRO A 226 -12.92 -19.93 -2.39
N VAL A 227 -12.82 -18.68 -1.98
CA VAL A 227 -13.96 -17.75 -1.97
C VAL A 227 -13.73 -16.81 -3.15
N PRO A 228 -14.57 -16.84 -4.19
CA PRO A 228 -14.49 -15.86 -5.26
C PRO A 228 -14.53 -14.45 -4.66
N VAL A 229 -13.45 -13.69 -4.83
CA VAL A 229 -13.45 -12.28 -4.43
C VAL A 229 -14.02 -11.43 -5.55
N PRO A 230 -14.88 -10.46 -5.24
CA PRO A 230 -15.40 -9.53 -6.24
C PRO A 230 -14.30 -8.54 -6.65
N MET A 231 -14.57 -7.77 -7.72
CA MET A 231 -13.71 -6.68 -8.18
C MET A 231 -13.36 -5.71 -7.03
N PRO A 232 -12.18 -5.08 -7.04
CA PRO A 232 -11.74 -4.19 -5.96
C PRO A 232 -12.65 -2.97 -5.71
N GLU A 233 -13.44 -2.57 -6.70
CA GLU A 233 -14.45 -1.52 -6.62
C GLU A 233 -15.85 -2.02 -6.24
N SER A 234 -16.06 -3.31 -6.15
CA SER A 234 -17.39 -3.90 -5.97
C SER A 234 -17.97 -3.61 -4.57
N PRO A 235 -19.24 -3.19 -4.47
CA PRO A 235 -19.94 -3.09 -3.20
C PRO A 235 -20.18 -4.45 -2.53
N LEU A 236 -19.96 -5.55 -3.25
CA LEU A 236 -20.06 -6.92 -2.74
C LEU A 236 -18.77 -7.39 -2.05
N SER A 237 -17.72 -6.56 -2.01
CA SER A 237 -16.47 -6.84 -1.30
C SER A 237 -16.76 -7.16 0.17
N THR A 238 -16.19 -8.26 0.68
CA THR A 238 -16.46 -8.72 2.06
C THR A 238 -15.95 -7.77 3.14
N ASN A 239 -14.94 -6.98 2.81
CA ASN A 239 -14.48 -5.86 3.62
C ASN A 239 -15.16 -4.57 3.15
N ALA A 240 -14.60 -3.91 2.14
CA ALA A 240 -15.17 -2.74 1.48
C ALA A 240 -14.49 -2.54 0.12
N PRO A 241 -15.10 -1.81 -0.83
CA PRO A 241 -14.38 -1.32 -2.02
C PRO A 241 -13.13 -0.56 -1.62
N ILE A 242 -12.03 -0.72 -2.38
CA ILE A 242 -10.75 -0.05 -2.06
C ILE A 242 -10.90 1.47 -1.95
N MET A 243 -11.75 2.07 -2.78
CA MET A 243 -12.04 3.51 -2.73
C MET A 243 -12.66 3.93 -1.39
N THR A 244 -13.58 3.11 -0.85
CA THR A 244 -14.22 3.34 0.46
C THR A 244 -13.19 3.22 1.58
N MET A 245 -12.27 2.25 1.50
CA MET A 245 -11.22 2.09 2.51
C MET A 245 -10.33 3.34 2.56
N ILE A 246 -9.84 3.80 1.41
CA ILE A 246 -8.98 5.00 1.30
C ILE A 246 -9.68 6.24 1.89
N THR A 247 -10.92 6.51 1.48
CA THR A 247 -11.66 7.70 1.96
C THR A 247 -11.98 7.61 3.46
N THR A 248 -12.25 6.41 3.97
CA THR A 248 -12.51 6.19 5.40
C THR A 248 -11.25 6.46 6.23
N PHE A 249 -10.10 5.89 5.87
CA PHE A 249 -8.85 6.13 6.61
C PHE A 249 -8.35 7.56 6.45
N ARG A 250 -8.59 8.22 5.30
CA ARG A 250 -8.35 9.66 5.17
C ARG A 250 -9.20 10.46 6.16
N GLY A 251 -10.50 10.16 6.25
CA GLY A 251 -11.41 10.81 7.20
C GLY A 251 -10.99 10.59 8.68
N ILE A 252 -10.54 9.38 9.02
CA ILE A 252 -9.99 9.08 10.36
C ILE A 252 -8.74 9.92 10.64
N ALA A 253 -7.82 10.01 9.69
CA ALA A 253 -6.62 10.82 9.83
C ALA A 253 -6.95 12.31 10.00
N ASP A 254 -7.86 12.84 9.19
CA ASP A 254 -8.25 14.25 9.20
C ASP A 254 -8.88 14.67 10.54
N THR A 255 -9.70 13.80 11.13
CA THR A 255 -10.43 14.08 12.37
C THR A 255 -9.62 13.81 13.63
N ASN A 256 -8.47 13.11 13.53
CA ASN A 256 -7.67 12.69 14.68
C ASN A 256 -6.22 13.16 14.63
N GLY A 257 -5.98 14.41 14.18
CA GLY A 257 -4.69 15.09 14.32
C GLY A 257 -3.70 14.85 13.17
N MET A 258 -4.09 14.16 12.10
CA MET A 258 -3.21 13.88 10.94
C MET A 258 -3.69 14.57 9.63
N LEU A 259 -4.40 15.70 9.71
CA LEU A 259 -5.04 16.40 8.59
C LEU A 259 -4.10 16.62 7.37
N ASN A 260 -2.85 16.98 7.60
CA ASN A 260 -1.88 17.25 6.53
C ASN A 260 -0.85 16.11 6.35
N LYS A 261 -0.97 15.04 7.11
CA LYS A 261 -0.07 13.89 7.00
C LYS A 261 -0.60 12.92 5.96
N PRO A 262 0.27 12.29 5.14
CA PRO A 262 -0.18 11.33 4.15
C PRO A 262 -0.72 10.06 4.78
N ILE A 263 -1.53 9.34 3.99
CA ILE A 263 -1.90 7.95 4.26
C ILE A 263 -1.18 7.03 3.28
N VAL A 264 -1.03 5.76 3.62
CA VAL A 264 -0.40 4.72 2.79
C VAL A 264 -1.14 3.40 2.93
N THR A 265 -1.12 2.57 1.88
CA THR A 265 -1.49 1.17 2.00
C THR A 265 -0.23 0.33 1.94
N THR A 266 0.18 -0.27 3.06
CA THR A 266 1.44 -1.01 3.17
C THR A 266 1.31 -2.48 2.78
N GLU A 267 0.06 -2.98 2.70
CA GLU A 267 -0.29 -4.25 2.10
C GLU A 267 -1.67 -4.18 1.43
N GLY A 268 -1.86 -4.93 0.35
CA GLY A 268 -3.17 -5.11 -0.27
C GLY A 268 -3.13 -6.02 -1.48
N GLY A 269 -4.29 -6.55 -1.86
CA GLY A 269 -4.42 -7.46 -2.98
C GLY A 269 -5.29 -8.68 -2.66
N TRP A 270 -5.03 -9.79 -3.33
CA TRP A 270 -5.68 -11.09 -3.15
C TRP A 270 -4.78 -12.22 -3.65
N GLY A 271 -5.06 -13.44 -3.20
CA GLY A 271 -4.36 -14.63 -3.67
C GLY A 271 -5.09 -15.32 -4.84
N THR A 272 -4.40 -16.27 -5.47
CA THR A 272 -4.94 -17.12 -6.56
C THR A 272 -6.19 -17.90 -6.14
N ASN A 273 -6.37 -18.18 -4.85
CA ASN A 273 -7.58 -18.82 -4.31
C ASN A 273 -8.82 -17.91 -4.40
N GLY A 274 -8.63 -16.58 -4.49
CA GLY A 274 -9.73 -15.63 -4.61
C GLY A 274 -10.15 -15.37 -6.06
N VAL A 275 -9.17 -15.38 -6.98
CA VAL A 275 -9.37 -15.16 -8.42
C VAL A 275 -8.52 -16.19 -9.16
N SER A 276 -9.15 -17.25 -9.70
CA SER A 276 -8.43 -18.33 -10.36
C SER A 276 -8.15 -18.06 -11.84
N ASP A 277 -9.02 -17.31 -12.52
CA ASP A 277 -8.84 -16.98 -13.94
C ASP A 277 -7.74 -15.94 -14.14
N PRO A 278 -6.68 -16.22 -14.95
CA PRO A 278 -5.55 -15.31 -15.13
C PRO A 278 -5.92 -13.97 -15.79
N ASP A 279 -6.93 -13.94 -16.65
CA ASP A 279 -7.40 -12.73 -17.30
C ASP A 279 -8.16 -11.83 -16.33
N MET A 280 -8.96 -12.45 -15.45
CA MET A 280 -9.61 -11.72 -14.34
C MET A 280 -8.60 -11.21 -13.33
N GLN A 281 -7.56 -11.99 -13.02
CA GLN A 281 -6.46 -11.51 -12.16
C GLN A 281 -5.80 -10.26 -12.76
N ALA A 282 -5.51 -10.29 -14.09
CA ALA A 282 -4.91 -9.17 -14.79
C ALA A 282 -5.84 -7.94 -14.83
N ALA A 283 -7.14 -8.12 -15.05
CA ALA A 283 -8.11 -7.03 -14.99
C ALA A 283 -8.16 -6.39 -13.58
N TRP A 284 -8.27 -7.21 -12.55
CA TRP A 284 -8.53 -6.70 -11.20
C TRP A 284 -7.32 -6.02 -10.57
N ILE A 285 -6.09 -6.51 -10.84
CA ILE A 285 -4.90 -5.80 -10.38
C ILE A 285 -4.80 -4.42 -11.03
N THR A 286 -5.16 -4.31 -12.31
CA THR A 286 -5.16 -3.02 -13.02
C THR A 286 -6.23 -2.07 -12.48
N HIS A 287 -7.44 -2.55 -12.16
CA HIS A 287 -8.46 -1.76 -11.47
C HIS A 287 -7.95 -1.25 -10.12
N TYR A 288 -7.34 -2.14 -9.33
CA TYR A 288 -6.82 -1.82 -8.01
C TYR A 288 -5.78 -0.69 -8.05
N GLU A 289 -4.83 -0.77 -8.99
CA GLU A 289 -3.81 0.25 -9.19
C GLU A 289 -4.40 1.59 -9.69
N ILE A 290 -5.28 1.55 -10.69
CA ILE A 290 -5.89 2.73 -11.30
C ILE A 290 -6.77 3.49 -10.29
N LEU A 291 -7.59 2.77 -9.52
CA LEU A 291 -8.50 3.38 -8.54
C LEU A 291 -7.74 4.08 -7.41
N GLN A 292 -6.67 3.48 -6.91
CA GLN A 292 -5.84 4.09 -5.87
C GLN A 292 -5.10 5.31 -6.40
N ALA A 293 -4.49 5.22 -7.59
CA ALA A 293 -3.82 6.34 -8.22
C ALA A 293 -4.78 7.51 -8.49
N GLY A 294 -6.03 7.23 -8.91
CA GLY A 294 -7.07 8.24 -9.10
C GLY A 294 -7.45 8.99 -7.83
N LEU A 295 -7.30 8.35 -6.67
CA LEU A 295 -7.61 8.93 -5.36
C LEU A 295 -6.39 9.54 -4.66
N ALA A 296 -5.19 9.35 -5.19
CA ALA A 296 -3.95 9.70 -4.50
C ALA A 296 -3.88 11.18 -4.12
N ALA A 297 -4.16 12.08 -5.04
CA ALA A 297 -4.07 13.52 -4.79
C ALA A 297 -5.13 14.02 -3.81
N THR A 298 -6.39 13.56 -3.97
CA THR A 298 -7.53 14.02 -3.15
C THR A 298 -7.51 13.47 -1.73
N ASN A 299 -6.83 12.34 -1.50
CA ASN A 299 -6.74 11.69 -0.19
C ASN A 299 -5.32 11.74 0.41
N ASN A 300 -4.38 12.45 -0.22
CA ASN A 300 -2.99 12.47 0.19
C ASN A 300 -2.44 11.04 0.40
N LEU A 301 -2.77 10.11 -0.53
CA LEU A 301 -2.25 8.75 -0.54
C LEU A 301 -0.87 8.77 -1.18
N GLN A 302 0.17 8.52 -0.38
CA GLN A 302 1.56 8.72 -0.82
C GLN A 302 2.11 7.53 -1.61
N PHE A 303 1.80 6.30 -1.19
CA PHE A 303 2.09 5.07 -1.92
C PHE A 303 1.10 3.97 -1.52
N GLN A 304 1.05 2.96 -2.37
CA GLN A 304 0.31 1.73 -2.15
C GLN A 304 1.22 0.53 -2.42
N THR A 305 0.98 -0.59 -1.77
CA THR A 305 1.79 -1.79 -1.89
C THR A 305 0.96 -2.99 -2.27
N TRP A 306 1.34 -3.64 -3.38
CA TRP A 306 0.80 -4.95 -3.73
C TRP A 306 1.44 -6.04 -2.86
N TYR A 307 0.64 -6.89 -2.23
CA TYR A 307 1.09 -8.04 -1.45
C TYR A 307 0.82 -9.33 -2.21
N THR A 308 1.82 -10.05 -2.79
CA THR A 308 3.26 -9.89 -2.62
C THR A 308 3.99 -10.65 -3.73
N TRP A 309 5.23 -10.32 -4.01
CA TRP A 309 6.17 -11.12 -4.83
C TRP A 309 6.91 -12.13 -3.96
N GLY A 310 7.21 -13.32 -4.49
CA GLY A 310 7.95 -14.37 -3.77
C GLY A 310 7.09 -15.27 -2.88
N TYR A 311 5.75 -15.18 -3.00
CA TYR A 311 4.82 -16.00 -2.24
C TYR A 311 3.71 -16.57 -3.12
N VAL A 312 3.96 -17.74 -3.68
CA VAL A 312 3.08 -18.40 -4.69
C VAL A 312 1.64 -18.60 -4.20
N GLN A 313 1.40 -18.76 -2.91
CA GLN A 313 0.05 -18.96 -2.36
C GLN A 313 -0.80 -17.68 -2.33
N SER A 314 -0.16 -16.52 -2.26
CA SER A 314 -0.83 -15.21 -2.37
C SER A 314 -0.59 -14.57 -3.76
N GLY A 315 0.40 -15.08 -4.50
CA GLY A 315 0.93 -14.46 -5.70
C GLY A 315 0.03 -14.64 -6.91
N THR A 316 -0.64 -13.57 -7.27
CA THR A 316 -1.28 -13.47 -8.57
C THR A 316 -0.32 -12.94 -9.64
N ILE A 317 0.82 -12.35 -9.23
CA ILE A 317 1.70 -11.58 -10.12
C ILE A 317 2.94 -12.35 -10.58
N GLU A 318 3.25 -13.50 -9.97
CA GLU A 318 4.37 -14.36 -10.37
C GLU A 318 3.98 -15.82 -10.52
N THR A 319 4.73 -16.54 -11.35
CA THR A 319 4.65 -18.00 -11.51
C THR A 319 5.49 -18.71 -10.45
N SER A 320 5.36 -20.03 -10.35
CA SER A 320 6.22 -20.85 -9.49
C SER A 320 7.70 -20.84 -9.89
N THR A 321 8.04 -20.33 -11.07
CA THR A 321 9.42 -20.14 -11.58
C THR A 321 9.93 -18.72 -11.40
N GLY A 322 9.17 -17.85 -10.70
CA GLY A 322 9.54 -16.47 -10.47
C GLY A 322 9.41 -15.56 -11.71
N ASP A 323 8.61 -15.94 -12.71
CA ASP A 323 8.35 -15.10 -13.88
C ASP A 323 7.01 -14.36 -13.71
N PRO A 324 6.84 -13.15 -14.28
CA PRO A 324 5.57 -12.45 -14.22
C PRO A 324 4.45 -13.25 -14.86
N THR A 325 3.31 -13.35 -14.17
CA THR A 325 2.04 -13.81 -14.75
C THR A 325 1.45 -12.74 -15.67
N PRO A 326 0.35 -13.03 -16.41
CA PRO A 326 -0.40 -11.98 -17.10
C PRO A 326 -0.78 -10.79 -16.19
N ALA A 327 -1.10 -11.05 -14.92
CA ALA A 327 -1.39 -9.99 -13.93
C ALA A 327 -0.13 -9.19 -13.57
N GLY A 328 1.02 -9.83 -13.41
CA GLY A 328 2.31 -9.14 -13.18
C GLY A 328 2.72 -8.28 -14.37
N LEU A 329 2.51 -8.74 -15.60
CA LEU A 329 2.75 -7.95 -16.81
C LEU A 329 1.78 -6.76 -16.89
N ALA A 330 0.50 -6.96 -16.60
CA ALA A 330 -0.51 -5.91 -16.59
C ALA A 330 -0.23 -4.83 -15.53
N TYR A 331 0.21 -5.23 -14.32
CA TYR A 331 0.70 -4.30 -13.28
C TYR A 331 1.79 -3.38 -13.85
N ASN A 332 2.78 -3.96 -14.53
CA ASN A 332 3.89 -3.21 -15.09
C ASN A 332 3.45 -2.23 -16.18
N VAL A 333 2.49 -2.62 -17.05
CA VAL A 333 1.91 -1.74 -18.07
C VAL A 333 1.17 -0.56 -17.44
N VAL A 334 0.29 -0.82 -16.46
CA VAL A 334 -0.50 0.22 -15.78
C VAL A 334 0.37 1.21 -15.03
N LEU A 335 1.47 0.76 -14.44
CA LEU A 335 2.47 1.66 -13.86
C LEU A 335 2.95 2.69 -14.88
N THR A 336 3.21 2.28 -16.13
CA THR A 336 3.63 3.20 -17.22
C THR A 336 2.53 4.15 -17.67
N TRP A 337 1.25 3.77 -17.51
CA TRP A 337 0.12 4.63 -17.84
C TRP A 337 -0.07 5.77 -16.85
N LEU A 338 0.28 5.54 -15.58
CA LEU A 338 -0.03 6.40 -14.44
C LEU A 338 1.17 7.22 -13.95
N ALA A 339 2.37 6.65 -13.94
CA ALA A 339 3.57 7.34 -13.46
C ALA A 339 3.90 8.58 -14.30
N GLY A 340 4.14 9.71 -13.63
CA GLY A 340 4.40 10.99 -14.27
C GLY A 340 3.13 11.75 -14.72
N PHE A 341 1.94 11.20 -14.46
CA PHE A 341 0.66 11.84 -14.76
C PHE A 341 -0.13 12.19 -13.49
N THR A 342 -1.19 12.96 -13.66
CA THR A 342 -2.07 13.40 -12.56
C THR A 342 -3.48 12.82 -12.78
N PRO A 343 -3.71 11.54 -12.43
CA PRO A 343 -5.03 10.93 -12.58
C PRO A 343 -6.04 11.58 -11.62
N SER A 344 -7.28 11.66 -12.08
CA SER A 344 -8.42 12.10 -11.26
C SER A 344 -9.21 10.89 -10.78
N PRO A 345 -10.02 11.03 -9.71
CA PRO A 345 -10.94 9.98 -9.29
C PRO A 345 -11.78 9.46 -10.46
N CYS A 346 -11.89 8.14 -10.54
CA CYS A 346 -12.70 7.51 -11.59
C CYS A 346 -14.18 7.75 -11.35
N THR A 347 -14.95 7.88 -12.43
CA THR A 347 -16.40 8.00 -12.40
C THR A 347 -17.03 6.75 -12.99
N LEU A 348 -18.21 6.37 -12.48
CA LEU A 348 -19.01 5.26 -12.98
C LEU A 348 -20.21 5.80 -13.76
N SER A 349 -20.36 5.39 -15.01
CA SER A 349 -21.51 5.70 -15.86
C SER A 349 -22.14 4.41 -16.38
N GLY A 350 -23.30 4.03 -15.81
CA GLY A 350 -23.82 2.67 -16.00
C GLY A 350 -22.86 1.64 -15.42
N ASN A 351 -22.34 0.76 -16.28
CA ASN A 351 -21.33 -0.23 -15.92
C ASN A 351 -19.89 0.18 -16.32
N ILE A 352 -19.73 1.38 -16.92
CA ILE A 352 -18.44 1.83 -17.45
C ILE A 352 -17.73 2.71 -16.42
N TYR A 353 -16.55 2.29 -15.99
CA TYR A 353 -15.61 3.14 -15.28
C TYR A 353 -14.84 4.03 -16.26
N ILE A 354 -14.68 5.27 -15.90
CA ILE A 354 -14.01 6.30 -16.70
C ILE A 354 -13.05 7.07 -15.80
N CYS A 355 -11.75 6.96 -16.09
CA CYS A 355 -10.69 7.59 -15.31
C CYS A 355 -9.87 8.52 -16.19
N GLN A 356 -9.85 9.80 -15.87
CA GLN A 356 -8.96 10.77 -16.54
C GLN A 356 -7.56 10.64 -15.97
N VAL A 357 -6.57 10.40 -16.83
CA VAL A 357 -5.16 10.23 -16.41
C VAL A 357 -4.40 11.55 -16.58
N ALA A 358 -4.59 12.19 -17.74
CA ALA A 358 -3.99 13.47 -18.09
C ALA A 358 -4.76 14.06 -19.28
N PHE A 359 -4.37 15.26 -19.70
CA PHE A 359 -4.92 15.84 -20.93
C PHE A 359 -4.67 14.91 -22.14
N GLY A 360 -5.78 14.45 -22.75
CA GLY A 360 -5.73 13.54 -23.91
C GLY A 360 -5.52 12.07 -23.60
N LYS A 361 -5.57 11.65 -22.32
CA LYS A 361 -5.51 10.25 -21.90
C LYS A 361 -6.65 9.89 -20.95
N GLN A 362 -7.34 8.79 -21.22
CA GLN A 362 -8.46 8.30 -20.43
C GLN A 362 -8.39 6.77 -20.33
N ILE A 363 -8.61 6.22 -19.17
CA ILE A 363 -8.74 4.78 -18.97
C ILE A 363 -10.23 4.43 -18.81
N VAL A 364 -10.65 3.34 -19.48
CA VAL A 364 -12.05 2.89 -19.45
C VAL A 364 -12.13 1.37 -19.33
N TRP A 365 -13.13 0.84 -18.61
CA TRP A 365 -13.49 -0.59 -18.58
C TRP A 365 -14.96 -0.77 -18.27
N ASP A 366 -15.51 -1.95 -18.63
CA ASP A 366 -16.90 -2.33 -18.42
C ASP A 366 -17.02 -3.42 -17.36
N THR A 367 -17.61 -3.11 -16.21
CA THR A 367 -17.79 -4.03 -15.08
C THR A 367 -18.89 -5.06 -15.28
N SER A 368 -19.69 -4.98 -16.34
CA SER A 368 -20.68 -5.99 -16.71
C SER A 368 -20.07 -7.16 -17.49
N GLN A 369 -18.86 -6.99 -18.00
CA GLN A 369 -18.13 -7.99 -18.76
C GLN A 369 -17.33 -8.91 -17.84
N THR A 370 -16.95 -10.09 -18.34
CA THR A 370 -16.22 -11.10 -17.56
C THR A 370 -15.24 -11.85 -18.43
N CYS A 371 -14.30 -12.55 -17.79
CA CYS A 371 -13.43 -13.54 -18.45
C CYS A 371 -13.65 -14.92 -17.83
N SER A 372 -13.58 -15.97 -18.64
CA SER A 372 -13.58 -17.36 -18.23
C SER A 372 -12.78 -18.19 -19.22
N ASP A 373 -11.89 -19.04 -18.71
CA ASP A 373 -11.10 -19.99 -19.50
C ASP A 373 -10.32 -19.35 -20.67
N GLY A 374 -9.77 -18.16 -20.46
CA GLY A 374 -9.00 -17.42 -21.45
C GLY A 374 -9.84 -16.65 -22.49
N ALA A 375 -11.17 -16.63 -22.35
CA ALA A 375 -12.07 -15.86 -23.19
C ALA A 375 -12.73 -14.74 -22.38
N CYS A 376 -12.63 -13.50 -22.88
CA CYS A 376 -13.28 -12.35 -22.26
C CYS A 376 -14.42 -11.83 -23.13
N THR A 377 -15.55 -11.51 -22.51
CA THR A 377 -16.65 -10.83 -23.19
C THR A 377 -16.33 -9.34 -23.39
N THR A 378 -16.83 -8.77 -24.47
CA THR A 378 -16.68 -7.35 -24.79
C THR A 378 -17.92 -6.84 -25.51
N GLU A 379 -18.20 -5.53 -25.36
CA GLU A 379 -19.28 -4.84 -26.09
C GLU A 379 -18.73 -3.61 -26.84
N PRO A 380 -19.31 -3.25 -27.98
CA PRO A 380 -18.94 -2.02 -28.68
C PRO A 380 -19.20 -0.78 -27.82
N TYR A 381 -18.16 0.00 -27.57
CA TYR A 381 -18.22 1.23 -26.82
C TYR A 381 -17.80 2.41 -27.69
N SER A 382 -18.70 3.40 -27.81
CA SER A 382 -18.45 4.61 -28.58
C SER A 382 -17.58 5.58 -27.77
N VAL A 383 -16.46 5.97 -28.33
CA VAL A 383 -15.55 6.94 -27.74
C VAL A 383 -15.54 8.25 -28.55
N SER A 384 -15.14 9.33 -27.90
CA SER A 384 -14.98 10.62 -28.60
C SER A 384 -14.00 10.46 -29.79
N THR A 385 -14.33 11.08 -30.92
CA THR A 385 -13.47 11.12 -32.12
C THR A 385 -12.10 11.80 -31.89
N ALA A 386 -11.94 12.47 -30.76
CA ALA A 386 -10.65 13.00 -30.32
C ALA A 386 -9.64 11.91 -29.96
N TYR A 387 -10.11 10.70 -29.58
CA TYR A 387 -9.23 9.57 -29.32
C TYR A 387 -8.96 8.81 -30.61
N THR A 388 -7.68 8.63 -30.95
CA THR A 388 -7.25 8.04 -32.22
C THR A 388 -6.70 6.63 -32.08
N LYS A 389 -6.24 6.27 -30.87
CA LYS A 389 -5.64 4.97 -30.57
C LYS A 389 -5.93 4.55 -29.13
N TYR A 390 -5.78 3.27 -28.86
CA TYR A 390 -5.81 2.73 -27.50
C TYR A 390 -4.60 1.83 -27.24
N GLU A 391 -4.32 1.61 -25.98
CA GLU A 391 -3.37 0.61 -25.47
C GLU A 391 -4.11 -0.30 -24.47
N ASP A 392 -3.94 -1.61 -24.57
CA ASP A 392 -4.49 -2.57 -23.62
C ASP A 392 -3.49 -2.94 -22.53
N ILE A 393 -3.94 -3.71 -21.52
CA ILE A 393 -3.13 -4.11 -20.37
C ILE A 393 -2.01 -5.11 -20.70
N THR A 394 -1.89 -5.57 -21.96
CA THR A 394 -0.73 -6.32 -22.46
C THR A 394 0.34 -5.42 -23.08
N GLY A 395 0.05 -4.11 -23.19
CA GLY A 395 0.88 -3.13 -23.89
C GLY A 395 0.65 -3.05 -25.40
N LEU A 396 -0.34 -3.80 -25.94
CA LEU A 396 -0.69 -3.73 -27.34
C LEU A 396 -1.35 -2.39 -27.68
N LYS A 397 -0.83 -1.70 -28.69
CA LYS A 397 -1.37 -0.43 -29.20
C LYS A 397 -2.08 -0.65 -30.53
N ALA A 398 -3.28 -0.10 -30.64
CA ALA A 398 -4.07 -0.20 -31.87
C ALA A 398 -4.82 1.12 -32.19
N PRO A 399 -5.10 1.41 -33.46
CA PRO A 399 -5.90 2.56 -33.86
C PRO A 399 -7.37 2.33 -33.52
N ILE A 400 -8.07 3.39 -33.12
CA ILE A 400 -9.52 3.39 -32.96
C ILE A 400 -10.17 3.62 -34.33
N LYS A 401 -10.99 2.66 -34.77
CA LYS A 401 -11.70 2.73 -36.05
C LYS A 401 -13.12 3.20 -35.82
N SER A 402 -13.59 4.17 -36.60
CA SER A 402 -14.97 4.68 -36.56
C SER A 402 -15.44 5.16 -35.18
N GLY A 403 -14.50 5.54 -34.30
CA GLY A 403 -14.85 6.01 -32.95
C GLY A 403 -15.41 4.93 -32.02
N VAL A 404 -15.11 3.66 -32.27
CA VAL A 404 -15.60 2.51 -31.48
C VAL A 404 -14.42 1.64 -31.03
N VAL A 405 -14.47 1.17 -29.78
CA VAL A 405 -13.62 0.11 -29.22
C VAL A 405 -14.46 -1.02 -28.68
N ASN A 406 -13.95 -2.25 -28.70
CA ASN A 406 -14.57 -3.36 -27.97
C ASN A 406 -14.11 -3.30 -26.52
N LEU A 407 -15.02 -2.93 -25.62
CA LEU A 407 -14.74 -2.71 -24.22
C LEU A 407 -15.15 -3.92 -23.39
N GLY A 408 -14.23 -4.42 -22.59
CA GLY A 408 -14.43 -5.53 -21.68
C GLY A 408 -14.08 -5.14 -20.25
N ILE A 409 -13.90 -6.15 -19.40
CA ILE A 409 -13.47 -5.99 -18.02
C ILE A 409 -11.99 -5.51 -17.93
N LYS A 410 -11.16 -5.84 -18.92
CA LYS A 410 -9.77 -5.39 -18.99
C LYS A 410 -9.70 -3.92 -19.40
N PRO A 411 -9.07 -3.03 -18.62
CA PRO A 411 -8.96 -1.62 -18.96
C PRO A 411 -8.27 -1.36 -20.29
N LEU A 412 -8.74 -0.30 -20.98
CA LEU A 412 -8.10 0.29 -22.14
C LEU A 412 -7.67 1.72 -21.84
N LEU A 413 -6.43 2.07 -22.17
CA LEU A 413 -5.96 3.45 -22.19
C LEU A 413 -6.25 4.07 -23.56
N LEU A 414 -7.18 5.01 -23.60
CA LEU A 414 -7.50 5.80 -24.79
C LEU A 414 -6.55 6.99 -24.89
N VAL A 415 -6.02 7.26 -26.10
CA VAL A 415 -5.04 8.33 -26.35
C VAL A 415 -5.49 9.15 -27.57
N LYS A 416 -5.43 10.49 -27.44
CA LYS A 416 -5.71 11.45 -28.52
C LYS A 416 -4.64 11.41 -29.60
#